data_dc8b62bb3a0c4485a226e1d8c80a3b1f
#
_entry.id   dc8b62bb3a0c4485a226e1d8c80a3b1f
#
_cell.length_a   1.000
_cell.length_b   1.000
_cell.length_c   1.000
_cell.angle_alpha   90.00
_cell.angle_beta   90.00
_cell.angle_gamma   90.00
#
_symmetry.space_group_name_H-M   'P 1'
#
loop_
_entity.id
_entity.type
_entity.pdbx_description
1 polymer ?
#
loop_
_entity_poly.entity_id
_entity_poly.type
_entity_poly.pdbx_seq_one_letter_code
_entity_poly.pdbx_strand_id
1 'polypeptide(L)'
;MIIQNAAGDPLSAVLALSELRAACSVRLQAGGIWALRFQPIELKFNVVRRGECWLRLQGMPAQLLQAGDCFVVSRTPFILASGVDVVAVNAADVFAHDGASATFGVGDDVELLGGSVSLSGPGATELLDVLPTSLIIRAETAGASSFGWLLDELGREWPSQQAGSQAMCNDLLRLIFIHALRHHINSADAEQLAWLGGMREPAIADVLRAIHAAPEKTWRLTQMAEIACMSRSGFAALFKTRMGLAPVEYATHWRMRVAAFRLRNGRDNVATVAASLGYLSDAAFGAAFRRVHGISPGQYRRDPSL
;
A
#
# COMPACT_ATOMS: atom_id res chain seq x y z
N MET A 1 8.69 18.68 -10.24
CA MET A 1 8.40 19.47 -9.00
C MET A 1 7.82 18.65 -7.84
N ILE A 2 7.12 17.53 -8.08
CA ILE A 2 6.53 16.70 -6.99
C ILE A 2 7.58 15.86 -6.23
N ILE A 3 8.65 15.42 -6.89
CA ILE A 3 9.68 14.55 -6.26
C ILE A 3 10.70 15.34 -5.41
N GLN A 4 10.87 16.64 -5.63
CA GLN A 4 11.79 17.46 -4.84
C GLN A 4 11.31 17.72 -3.40
N ASN A 5 10.01 17.51 -3.10
CA ASN A 5 9.44 17.62 -1.75
C ASN A 5 9.38 16.28 -0.99
N ALA A 6 9.80 15.16 -1.58
CA ALA A 6 9.85 13.85 -0.92
C ALA A 6 11.07 13.67 0.01
N ALA A 7 11.73 14.76 0.41
CA ALA A 7 12.83 14.77 1.37
C ALA A 7 12.41 14.42 2.83
N GLY A 8 11.14 14.05 3.05
CA GLY A 8 10.60 13.81 4.37
C GLY A 8 10.95 12.44 4.93
N ASP A 9 10.30 11.41 4.46
CA ASP A 9 10.47 10.04 4.97
C ASP A 9 10.45 9.01 3.81
N PRO A 10 11.07 7.84 4.00
CA PRO A 10 11.18 6.84 2.96
C PRO A 10 9.85 6.30 2.46
N LEU A 11 8.83 6.16 3.31
CA LEU A 11 7.51 5.69 2.91
C LEU A 11 6.81 6.71 2.00
N SER A 12 6.86 8.00 2.35
CA SER A 12 6.32 9.07 1.51
C SER A 12 6.98 9.12 0.14
N ALA A 13 8.29 8.87 0.06
CA ALA A 13 9.00 8.82 -1.21
C ALA A 13 8.54 7.65 -2.10
N VAL A 14 8.31 6.47 -1.53
CA VAL A 14 7.78 5.30 -2.26
C VAL A 14 6.33 5.54 -2.69
N LEU A 15 5.49 6.08 -1.81
CA LEU A 15 4.10 6.42 -2.14
C LEU A 15 4.01 7.48 -3.25
N ALA A 16 4.96 8.42 -3.31
CA ALA A 16 5.01 9.42 -4.38
C ALA A 16 5.34 8.83 -5.76
N LEU A 17 6.00 7.67 -5.82
CA LEU A 17 6.26 6.91 -7.05
C LEU A 17 5.14 5.90 -7.38
N SER A 18 4.15 5.79 -6.51
CA SER A 18 3.00 4.90 -6.69
C SER A 18 1.75 5.72 -7.00
N GLU A 19 0.97 5.25 -7.94
CA GLU A 19 -0.39 5.75 -8.14
C GLU A 19 -1.32 4.97 -7.21
N LEU A 20 -1.67 5.58 -6.10
CA LEU A 20 -2.64 5.03 -5.17
C LEU A 20 -4.02 5.58 -5.52
N ARG A 21 -4.90 4.71 -6.00
CA ARG A 21 -6.30 5.01 -6.25
C ARG A 21 -7.14 4.25 -5.24
N ALA A 22 -8.00 4.95 -4.54
CA ALA A 22 -8.95 4.37 -3.61
C ALA A 22 -10.37 4.63 -4.12
N ALA A 23 -11.23 3.66 -3.97
CA ALA A 23 -12.63 3.78 -4.31
C ALA A 23 -13.48 3.14 -3.22
N CYS A 24 -14.36 3.91 -2.63
CA CYS A 24 -15.47 3.38 -1.86
C CYS A 24 -16.37 2.58 -2.79
N SER A 25 -16.65 1.33 -2.46
CA SER A 25 -17.34 0.45 -3.39
C SER A 25 -18.65 -0.11 -2.87
N VAL A 26 -18.76 -0.42 -1.57
CA VAL A 26 -19.92 -1.15 -1.07
C VAL A 26 -20.28 -0.80 0.36
N ARG A 27 -21.58 -0.82 0.65
CA ARG A 27 -22.16 -0.87 1.98
C ARG A 27 -22.90 -2.21 2.11
N LEU A 28 -22.60 -2.95 3.17
CA LEU A 28 -23.29 -4.19 3.51
C LEU A 28 -24.05 -4.01 4.82
N GLN A 29 -25.35 -4.27 4.81
CA GLN A 29 -26.15 -4.47 5.99
C GLN A 29 -26.55 -5.94 6.03
N ALA A 30 -26.31 -6.62 7.14
CA ALA A 30 -26.66 -8.02 7.26
C ALA A 30 -27.17 -8.35 8.66
N GLY A 31 -28.05 -9.37 8.75
CA GLY A 31 -28.59 -9.82 10.03
C GLY A 31 -29.00 -11.28 10.01
N GLY A 32 -29.18 -11.84 11.21
CA GLY A 32 -29.46 -13.25 11.41
C GLY A 32 -28.27 -14.15 11.09
N ILE A 33 -28.53 -15.28 10.44
CA ILE A 33 -27.47 -16.22 10.00
C ILE A 33 -27.06 -15.90 8.57
N TRP A 34 -25.83 -15.46 8.38
CA TRP A 34 -25.31 -15.06 7.07
C TRP A 34 -23.81 -15.33 6.91
N ALA A 35 -23.37 -15.56 5.68
CA ALA A 35 -21.98 -15.59 5.30
C ALA A 35 -21.81 -15.24 3.83
N LEU A 36 -20.88 -14.35 3.51
CA LEU A 36 -20.56 -13.88 2.17
C LEU A 36 -19.09 -14.12 1.85
N ARG A 37 -18.82 -14.75 0.69
CA ARG A 37 -17.47 -14.96 0.16
C ARG A 37 -17.12 -13.87 -0.84
N PHE A 38 -16.01 -13.22 -0.61
CA PHE A 38 -15.43 -12.20 -1.47
C PHE A 38 -14.18 -12.73 -2.18
N GLN A 39 -14.01 -12.37 -3.44
CA GLN A 39 -12.84 -12.72 -4.26
C GLN A 39 -12.23 -11.46 -4.88
N PRO A 40 -11.49 -10.67 -4.10
CA PRO A 40 -10.96 -9.41 -4.58
C PRO A 40 -9.77 -9.61 -5.52
N ILE A 41 -9.71 -8.78 -6.56
CA ILE A 41 -8.54 -8.65 -7.44
C ILE A 41 -7.60 -7.53 -6.99
N GLU A 42 -8.08 -6.63 -6.13
CA GLU A 42 -7.34 -5.51 -5.54
C GLU A 42 -7.29 -5.65 -4.01
N LEU A 43 -6.56 -4.75 -3.35
CA LEU A 43 -6.64 -4.64 -1.90
C LEU A 43 -8.08 -4.28 -1.51
N LYS A 44 -8.66 -5.03 -0.59
CA LYS A 44 -9.95 -4.69 0.01
C LYS A 44 -9.76 -4.12 1.40
N PHE A 45 -10.39 -2.99 1.59
CA PHE A 45 -10.51 -2.29 2.85
C PHE A 45 -11.96 -2.41 3.33
N ASN A 46 -12.16 -2.70 4.61
CA ASN A 46 -13.49 -2.76 5.21
C ASN A 46 -13.46 -2.22 6.64
N VAL A 47 -14.55 -1.59 7.05
CA VAL A 47 -14.79 -1.10 8.40
C VAL A 47 -16.09 -1.68 8.91
N VAL A 48 -16.09 -2.19 10.13
CA VAL A 48 -17.30 -2.55 10.85
C VAL A 48 -17.88 -1.28 11.49
N ARG A 49 -19.02 -0.81 11.00
CA ARG A 49 -19.66 0.41 11.51
C ARG A 49 -20.58 0.13 12.69
N ARG A 50 -21.19 -1.04 12.70
CA ARG A 50 -22.12 -1.48 13.76
C ARG A 50 -22.08 -3.00 13.85
N GLY A 51 -22.29 -3.51 15.07
CA GLY A 51 -22.34 -4.94 15.35
C GLY A 51 -20.99 -5.63 15.31
N GLU A 52 -21.03 -6.93 15.04
CA GLU A 52 -19.84 -7.77 14.96
C GLU A 52 -19.97 -8.83 13.87
N CYS A 53 -18.86 -9.29 13.33
CA CYS A 53 -18.83 -10.39 12.36
C CYS A 53 -17.49 -11.13 12.40
N TRP A 54 -17.46 -12.33 11.85
CA TRP A 54 -16.26 -13.12 11.71
C TRP A 54 -15.60 -12.91 10.34
N LEU A 55 -14.31 -12.60 10.36
CA LEU A 55 -13.44 -12.64 9.18
C LEU A 55 -12.76 -14.01 9.13
N ARG A 56 -12.92 -14.71 8.01
CA ARG A 56 -12.32 -16.01 7.77
C ARG A 56 -11.45 -15.94 6.51
N LEU A 57 -10.20 -16.32 6.66
CA LEU A 57 -9.23 -16.47 5.57
C LEU A 57 -8.72 -17.91 5.54
N GLN A 58 -8.44 -18.41 4.33
CA GLN A 58 -7.93 -19.77 4.20
C GLN A 58 -6.57 -19.93 4.89
N GLY A 59 -6.46 -20.95 5.74
CA GLY A 59 -5.22 -21.25 6.46
C GLY A 59 -4.92 -20.35 7.66
N MET A 60 -5.86 -19.45 8.02
CA MET A 60 -5.73 -18.57 9.19
C MET A 60 -6.86 -18.80 10.18
N PRO A 61 -6.63 -18.58 11.49
CA PRO A 61 -7.70 -18.59 12.48
C PRO A 61 -8.76 -17.54 12.15
N ALA A 62 -10.04 -17.88 12.37
CA ALA A 62 -11.12 -16.92 12.23
C ALA A 62 -10.95 -15.77 13.25
N GLN A 63 -11.19 -14.54 12.82
CA GLN A 63 -11.06 -13.34 13.62
C GLN A 63 -12.43 -12.70 13.84
N LEU A 64 -12.83 -12.51 15.10
CA LEU A 64 -14.00 -11.70 15.42
C LEU A 64 -13.65 -10.23 15.22
N LEU A 65 -14.47 -9.53 14.48
CA LEU A 65 -14.41 -8.09 14.23
C LEU A 65 -15.58 -7.41 14.89
N GLN A 66 -15.35 -6.27 15.52
CA GLN A 66 -16.36 -5.48 16.24
C GLN A 66 -16.47 -4.08 15.67
N ALA A 67 -17.51 -3.36 16.02
CA ALA A 67 -17.73 -1.98 15.59
C ALA A 67 -16.49 -1.11 15.87
N GLY A 68 -16.04 -0.38 14.85
CA GLY A 68 -14.81 0.41 14.86
C GLY A 68 -13.57 -0.35 14.37
N ASP A 69 -13.61 -1.67 14.28
CA ASP A 69 -12.51 -2.43 13.68
C ASP A 69 -12.44 -2.19 12.17
N CYS A 70 -11.21 -2.09 11.69
CA CYS A 70 -10.91 -1.97 10.28
C CYS A 70 -10.00 -3.12 9.85
N PHE A 71 -10.20 -3.63 8.65
CA PHE A 71 -9.29 -4.62 8.09
C PHE A 71 -9.00 -4.37 6.61
N VAL A 72 -7.78 -4.72 6.22
CA VAL A 72 -7.34 -4.74 4.83
C VAL A 72 -6.98 -6.17 4.46
N VAL A 73 -7.46 -6.65 3.31
CA VAL A 73 -7.11 -7.96 2.75
C VAL A 73 -6.42 -7.77 1.41
N SER A 74 -5.25 -8.40 1.26
CA SER A 74 -4.42 -8.28 0.06
C SER A 74 -4.78 -9.37 -0.96
N ARG A 75 -5.65 -9.03 -1.94
CA ARG A 75 -5.96 -9.86 -3.13
C ARG A 75 -6.22 -11.35 -2.84
N THR A 76 -6.71 -11.65 -1.65
CA THR A 76 -6.95 -13.01 -1.16
C THR A 76 -8.43 -13.21 -0.91
N PRO A 77 -9.02 -14.34 -1.30
CA PRO A 77 -10.40 -14.67 -0.96
C PRO A 77 -10.63 -14.66 0.55
N PHE A 78 -11.72 -14.04 0.98
CA PHE A 78 -12.13 -14.00 2.39
C PHE A 78 -13.64 -14.18 2.54
N ILE A 79 -14.07 -14.54 3.75
CA ILE A 79 -15.46 -14.68 4.11
C ILE A 79 -15.75 -13.76 5.28
N LEU A 80 -16.86 -13.02 5.20
CA LEU A 80 -17.49 -12.34 6.32
C LEU A 80 -18.75 -13.11 6.72
N ALA A 81 -18.95 -13.35 8.00
CA ALA A 81 -20.02 -14.20 8.47
C ALA A 81 -20.52 -13.82 9.88
N SER A 82 -21.76 -14.16 10.18
CA SER A 82 -22.31 -14.08 11.55
C SER A 82 -21.74 -15.16 12.49
N GLY A 83 -21.10 -16.20 11.96
CA GLY A 83 -20.47 -17.28 12.72
C GLY A 83 -19.42 -18.05 11.95
N VAL A 84 -18.55 -18.76 12.66
CA VAL A 84 -17.38 -19.44 12.06
C VAL A 84 -17.75 -20.60 11.16
N ASP A 85 -18.89 -21.27 11.39
CA ASP A 85 -19.29 -22.49 10.66
C ASP A 85 -20.37 -22.23 9.60
N VAL A 86 -20.78 -20.97 9.41
CA VAL A 86 -21.83 -20.63 8.43
C VAL A 86 -21.32 -20.81 7.00
N VAL A 87 -22.12 -21.49 6.19
CA VAL A 87 -21.81 -21.73 4.76
C VAL A 87 -21.98 -20.42 3.98
N ALA A 88 -20.94 -20.04 3.23
CA ALA A 88 -20.92 -18.77 2.52
C ALA A 88 -21.51 -18.89 1.10
N VAL A 89 -22.31 -17.89 0.72
CA VAL A 89 -22.68 -17.62 -0.67
C VAL A 89 -21.72 -16.60 -1.30
N ASN A 90 -21.70 -16.53 -2.62
CA ASN A 90 -20.82 -15.58 -3.31
C ASN A 90 -21.35 -14.14 -3.14
N ALA A 91 -20.54 -13.24 -2.65
CA ALA A 91 -20.91 -11.83 -2.49
C ALA A 91 -21.28 -11.17 -3.82
N ALA A 92 -20.65 -11.57 -4.94
CA ALA A 92 -20.97 -11.03 -6.26
C ALA A 92 -22.45 -11.24 -6.64
N ASP A 93 -23.04 -12.35 -6.22
CA ASP A 93 -24.45 -12.66 -6.54
C ASP A 93 -25.41 -11.74 -5.76
N VAL A 94 -25.04 -11.34 -4.54
CA VAL A 94 -25.80 -10.41 -3.70
C VAL A 94 -25.69 -8.99 -4.23
N PHE A 95 -24.49 -8.53 -4.51
CA PHE A 95 -24.25 -7.15 -4.98
C PHE A 95 -24.66 -6.92 -6.46
N ALA A 96 -24.83 -7.99 -7.26
CA ALA A 96 -25.29 -7.85 -8.63
C ALA A 96 -26.71 -7.24 -8.74
N HIS A 97 -27.53 -7.41 -7.70
CA HIS A 97 -28.91 -6.91 -7.67
C HIS A 97 -29.02 -5.52 -7.02
N ASP A 98 -28.19 -5.26 -6.01
CA ASP A 98 -28.32 -4.09 -5.14
C ASP A 98 -27.27 -2.98 -5.40
N GLY A 99 -26.33 -3.24 -6.31
CA GLY A 99 -25.30 -2.26 -6.68
C GLY A 99 -24.30 -1.98 -5.54
N ALA A 100 -24.07 -0.71 -5.20
CA ALA A 100 -23.09 -0.31 -4.19
C ALA A 100 -23.57 -0.51 -2.74
N SER A 101 -24.85 -0.85 -2.52
CA SER A 101 -25.41 -1.11 -1.18
C SER A 101 -26.22 -2.39 -1.22
N ALA A 102 -25.92 -3.34 -0.34
CA ALA A 102 -26.62 -4.62 -0.26
C ALA A 102 -27.13 -4.87 1.15
N THR A 103 -28.32 -5.48 1.21
CA THR A 103 -28.91 -6.02 2.44
C THR A 103 -28.97 -7.54 2.31
N PHE A 104 -28.47 -8.26 3.32
CA PHE A 104 -28.41 -9.73 3.26
C PHE A 104 -28.82 -10.37 4.59
N GLY A 105 -29.64 -11.44 4.50
CA GLY A 105 -30.19 -12.12 5.67
C GLY A 105 -31.43 -11.42 6.23
N VAL A 106 -31.70 -11.62 7.53
CA VAL A 106 -32.88 -11.08 8.21
C VAL A 106 -32.42 -10.15 9.33
N GLY A 107 -32.79 -8.87 9.23
CA GLY A 107 -32.37 -7.84 10.18
C GLY A 107 -31.18 -7.04 9.70
N ASP A 108 -30.65 -6.20 10.60
CA ASP A 108 -29.56 -5.26 10.33
C ASP A 108 -28.52 -5.25 11.47
N ASP A 109 -28.19 -6.44 11.98
CA ASP A 109 -27.34 -6.63 13.16
C ASP A 109 -25.93 -6.08 12.94
N VAL A 110 -25.43 -6.12 11.70
CA VAL A 110 -24.12 -5.63 11.32
C VAL A 110 -24.18 -4.70 10.13
N GLU A 111 -23.35 -3.67 10.17
CA GLU A 111 -23.10 -2.76 9.04
C GLU A 111 -21.61 -2.65 8.76
N LEU A 112 -21.24 -2.89 7.50
CA LEU A 112 -19.88 -2.72 7.01
C LEU A 112 -19.84 -1.73 5.84
N LEU A 113 -18.77 -0.92 5.83
CA LEU A 113 -18.36 -0.15 4.65
C LEU A 113 -17.12 -0.79 4.06
N GLY A 114 -17.14 -1.00 2.75
CA GLY A 114 -16.03 -1.59 2.02
C GLY A 114 -15.56 -0.70 0.88
N GLY A 115 -14.26 -0.74 0.63
CA GLY A 115 -13.62 -0.08 -0.48
C GLY A 115 -12.54 -0.93 -1.10
N SER A 116 -12.06 -0.49 -2.25
CA SER A 116 -10.87 -1.04 -2.88
C SER A 116 -9.76 -0.01 -2.95
N VAL A 117 -8.54 -0.49 -2.85
CA VAL A 117 -7.34 0.30 -3.06
C VAL A 117 -6.52 -0.39 -4.13
N SER A 118 -6.32 0.29 -5.25
CA SER A 118 -5.39 -0.14 -6.28
C SER A 118 -4.09 0.64 -6.16
N LEU A 119 -3.00 -0.09 -6.30
CA LEU A 119 -1.66 0.43 -6.34
C LEU A 119 -1.07 0.12 -7.71
N SER A 120 -0.59 1.12 -8.41
CA SER A 120 0.12 0.98 -9.68
C SER A 120 1.35 1.89 -9.73
N GLY A 121 2.17 1.70 -10.75
CA GLY A 121 3.41 2.46 -10.88
C GLY A 121 4.64 1.80 -10.24
N PRO A 122 5.82 2.42 -10.41
CA PRO A 122 7.12 1.80 -10.10
C PRO A 122 7.37 1.48 -8.62
N GLY A 123 6.59 2.03 -7.69
CA GLY A 123 6.68 1.73 -6.25
C GLY A 123 5.62 0.74 -5.75
N ALA A 124 4.66 0.36 -6.60
CA ALA A 124 3.50 -0.39 -6.18
C ALA A 124 3.83 -1.85 -5.82
N THR A 125 4.61 -2.52 -6.65
CA THR A 125 4.96 -3.94 -6.47
C THR A 125 5.60 -4.18 -5.11
N GLU A 126 6.57 -3.35 -4.74
CA GLU A 126 7.27 -3.50 -3.47
C GLU A 126 6.37 -3.25 -2.26
N LEU A 127 5.42 -2.32 -2.36
CA LEU A 127 4.42 -2.11 -1.29
C LEU A 127 3.46 -3.30 -1.19
N LEU A 128 3.05 -3.85 -2.33
CA LEU A 128 2.14 -5.00 -2.36
C LEU A 128 2.82 -6.28 -1.84
N ASP A 129 4.10 -6.47 -2.13
CA ASP A 129 4.87 -7.66 -1.72
C ASP A 129 5.12 -7.72 -0.20
N VAL A 130 5.08 -6.58 0.49
CA VAL A 130 5.31 -6.52 1.94
C VAL A 130 4.02 -6.42 2.76
N LEU A 131 2.89 -6.26 2.10
CA LEU A 131 1.60 -6.28 2.80
C LEU A 131 1.28 -7.71 3.24
N PRO A 132 0.86 -7.90 4.50
CA PRO A 132 0.37 -9.19 4.95
C PRO A 132 -0.91 -9.58 4.22
N THR A 133 -1.24 -10.87 4.23
CA THR A 133 -2.51 -11.38 3.67
C THR A 133 -3.71 -10.63 4.24
N SER A 134 -3.66 -10.32 5.52
CA SER A 134 -4.63 -9.44 6.19
C SER A 134 -3.97 -8.57 7.25
N LEU A 135 -4.46 -7.35 7.36
CA LEU A 135 -4.08 -6.41 8.40
C LEU A 135 -5.36 -5.97 9.12
N ILE A 136 -5.42 -6.22 10.43
CA ILE A 136 -6.55 -5.81 11.27
C ILE A 136 -6.10 -4.70 12.20
N ILE A 137 -6.85 -3.62 12.24
CA ILE A 137 -6.65 -2.50 13.14
C ILE A 137 -7.86 -2.47 14.08
N ARG A 138 -7.61 -2.73 15.36
CA ARG A 138 -8.66 -2.78 16.37
C ARG A 138 -9.12 -1.38 16.77
N ALA A 139 -10.41 -1.23 17.04
CA ALA A 139 -11.00 0.02 17.49
C ALA A 139 -10.31 0.60 18.72
N GLU A 140 -9.90 -0.25 19.65
CA GLU A 140 -9.18 0.14 20.87
C GLU A 140 -7.85 0.82 20.57
N THR A 141 -7.14 0.34 19.53
CA THR A 141 -5.87 0.92 19.08
C THR A 141 -6.09 2.20 18.27
N ALA A 142 -7.24 2.29 17.60
CA ALA A 142 -7.63 3.41 16.74
C ALA A 142 -8.35 4.54 17.50
N GLY A 143 -8.99 4.23 18.61
CA GLY A 143 -10.05 5.05 19.22
C GLY A 143 -9.61 6.40 19.80
N ALA A 144 -8.33 6.63 20.06
CA ALA A 144 -7.84 7.95 20.53
C ALA A 144 -7.11 8.74 19.44
N SER A 145 -7.09 8.25 18.21
CA SER A 145 -6.23 8.77 17.14
C SER A 145 -7.04 9.37 16.00
N SER A 146 -6.34 10.12 15.15
CA SER A 146 -6.84 10.60 13.86
C SER A 146 -7.42 9.50 12.95
N PHE A 147 -7.11 8.23 13.22
CA PHE A 147 -7.66 7.08 12.49
C PHE A 147 -9.15 6.88 12.76
N GLY A 148 -9.60 6.92 14.02
CA GLY A 148 -11.02 6.83 14.38
C GLY A 148 -11.85 7.95 13.73
N TRP A 149 -11.31 9.19 13.75
CA TRP A 149 -11.95 10.31 13.07
C TRP A 149 -12.11 10.08 11.55
N LEU A 150 -11.08 9.53 10.88
CA LEU A 150 -11.16 9.22 9.45
C LEU A 150 -12.24 8.19 9.13
N LEU A 151 -12.40 7.16 9.98
CA LEU A 151 -13.44 6.15 9.84
C LEU A 151 -14.85 6.75 10.05
N ASP A 152 -14.99 7.62 11.04
CA ASP A 152 -16.24 8.31 11.33
C ASP A 152 -16.63 9.26 10.19
N GLU A 153 -15.65 10.00 9.65
CA GLU A 153 -15.89 10.90 8.53
C GLU A 153 -16.29 10.15 7.26
N LEU A 154 -15.59 9.04 6.96
CA LEU A 154 -15.97 8.16 5.85
C LEU A 154 -17.42 7.66 6.01
N GLY A 155 -17.80 7.27 7.23
CA GLY A 155 -19.16 6.80 7.52
C GLY A 155 -20.23 7.87 7.41
N ARG A 156 -19.88 9.14 7.60
CA ARG A 156 -20.80 10.28 7.40
C ARG A 156 -20.89 10.68 5.94
N GLU A 157 -19.78 10.72 5.24
CA GLU A 157 -19.69 11.19 3.87
C GLU A 157 -20.26 10.19 2.86
N TRP A 158 -20.09 8.88 3.11
CA TRP A 158 -20.58 7.86 2.21
C TRP A 158 -22.07 7.96 1.86
N PRO A 159 -23.00 8.13 2.82
CA PRO A 159 -24.42 8.24 2.53
C PRO A 159 -24.86 9.65 2.14
N SER A 160 -23.99 10.66 2.22
CA SER A 160 -24.39 12.09 2.13
C SER A 160 -24.88 12.49 0.74
N GLN A 161 -24.40 11.81 -0.33
CA GLN A 161 -24.71 12.14 -1.74
C GLN A 161 -24.51 13.62 -2.12
N GLN A 162 -23.71 14.35 -1.33
CA GLN A 162 -23.39 15.74 -1.62
C GLN A 162 -22.43 15.86 -2.81
N ALA A 163 -22.41 17.04 -3.43
CA ALA A 163 -21.44 17.29 -4.49
C ALA A 163 -20.01 17.14 -3.97
N GLY A 164 -19.22 16.27 -4.61
CA GLY A 164 -17.84 15.96 -4.19
C GLY A 164 -17.70 14.81 -3.19
N SER A 165 -18.78 14.23 -2.68
CA SER A 165 -18.78 13.12 -1.72
C SER A 165 -17.89 11.94 -2.18
N GLN A 166 -18.00 11.54 -3.44
CA GLN A 166 -17.18 10.46 -3.98
C GLN A 166 -15.67 10.79 -3.92
N ALA A 167 -15.28 12.02 -4.24
CA ALA A 167 -13.89 12.43 -4.18
C ALA A 167 -13.38 12.44 -2.73
N MET A 168 -14.20 12.95 -1.81
CA MET A 168 -13.89 13.00 -0.39
C MET A 168 -13.74 11.60 0.21
N CYS A 169 -14.64 10.67 -0.11
CA CYS A 169 -14.53 9.27 0.30
C CYS A 169 -13.25 8.61 -0.23
N ASN A 170 -12.86 8.88 -1.48
CA ASN A 170 -11.63 8.33 -2.06
C ASN A 170 -10.38 8.86 -1.33
N ASP A 171 -10.33 10.15 -0.99
CA ASP A 171 -9.22 10.73 -0.26
C ASP A 171 -9.17 10.24 1.20
N LEU A 172 -10.31 10.08 1.87
CA LEU A 172 -10.41 9.48 3.19
C LEU A 172 -9.87 8.04 3.18
N LEU A 173 -10.27 7.22 2.21
CA LEU A 173 -9.74 5.85 2.05
C LEU A 173 -8.23 5.84 1.82
N ARG A 174 -7.71 6.77 1.05
CA ARG A 174 -6.27 6.93 0.85
C ARG A 174 -5.54 7.21 2.16
N LEU A 175 -6.07 8.12 2.98
CA LEU A 175 -5.51 8.43 4.31
C LEU A 175 -5.58 7.22 5.25
N ILE A 176 -6.71 6.51 5.27
CA ILE A 176 -6.92 5.30 6.05
C ILE A 176 -5.90 4.22 5.65
N PHE A 177 -5.65 4.02 4.36
CA PHE A 177 -4.65 3.07 3.88
C PHE A 177 -3.23 3.45 4.34
N ILE A 178 -2.86 4.74 4.31
CA ILE A 178 -1.56 5.21 4.82
C ILE A 178 -1.46 4.97 6.33
N HIS A 179 -2.53 5.20 7.08
CA HIS A 179 -2.56 4.88 8.51
C HIS A 179 -2.42 3.39 8.78
N ALA A 180 -3.08 2.55 7.97
CA ALA A 180 -2.95 1.09 8.05
C ALA A 180 -1.51 0.63 7.82
N LEU A 181 -0.83 1.18 6.80
CA LEU A 181 0.60 0.92 6.56
C LEU A 181 1.47 1.34 7.75
N ARG A 182 1.25 2.54 8.29
CA ARG A 182 2.00 3.02 9.47
C ARG A 182 1.76 2.13 10.68
N HIS A 183 0.52 1.71 10.92
CA HIS A 183 0.19 0.78 11.99
C HIS A 183 0.95 -0.54 11.79
N HIS A 184 0.92 -1.11 10.58
CA HIS A 184 1.67 -2.33 10.27
C HIS A 184 3.18 -2.17 10.49
N ILE A 185 3.78 -1.08 10.00
CA ILE A 185 5.20 -0.78 10.19
C ILE A 185 5.55 -0.71 11.69
N ASN A 186 4.66 -0.19 12.53
CA ASN A 186 4.95 0.01 13.96
C ASN A 186 4.66 -1.23 14.82
N SER A 187 3.72 -2.09 14.43
CA SER A 187 3.22 -3.22 15.25
C SER A 187 3.78 -4.58 14.86
N ALA A 188 4.14 -4.80 13.59
CA ALA A 188 4.63 -6.08 13.14
C ALA A 188 6.10 -6.33 13.55
N ASP A 189 6.48 -7.61 13.66
CA ASP A 189 7.86 -7.99 13.87
C ASP A 189 8.73 -7.62 12.68
N ALA A 190 10.00 -7.28 12.95
CA ALA A 190 10.91 -6.80 11.91
C ALA A 190 11.12 -7.80 10.75
N GLU A 191 10.97 -9.11 11.03
CA GLU A 191 11.08 -10.17 10.02
C GLU A 191 9.87 -10.18 9.06
N GLN A 192 8.69 -9.79 9.54
CA GLN A 192 7.46 -9.74 8.75
C GLN A 192 7.36 -8.50 7.85
N LEU A 193 8.13 -7.46 8.19
CA LEU A 193 8.08 -6.17 7.50
C LEU A 193 8.93 -6.12 6.22
N ALA A 194 9.76 -7.14 5.96
CA ALA A 194 10.73 -7.11 4.87
C ALA A 194 11.48 -5.75 4.82
N TRP A 195 11.54 -5.09 3.67
CA TRP A 195 12.22 -3.79 3.54
C TRP A 195 11.55 -2.64 4.33
N LEU A 196 10.27 -2.70 4.64
CA LEU A 196 9.62 -1.71 5.51
C LEU A 196 10.22 -1.70 6.92
N GLY A 197 10.68 -2.86 7.40
CA GLY A 197 11.37 -2.98 8.69
C GLY A 197 12.67 -2.18 8.76
N GLY A 198 13.34 -1.99 7.63
CA GLY A 198 14.51 -1.12 7.53
C GLY A 198 14.22 0.35 7.86
N MET A 199 12.98 0.81 7.67
CA MET A 199 12.60 2.19 8.01
C MET A 199 12.53 2.44 9.52
N ARG A 200 12.41 1.40 10.34
CA ARG A 200 12.43 1.48 11.82
C ARG A 200 13.85 1.58 12.37
N GLU A 201 14.86 1.21 11.58
CA GLU A 201 16.26 1.26 11.95
C GLU A 201 16.81 2.66 11.62
N PRO A 202 17.17 3.50 12.61
CA PRO A 202 17.55 4.89 12.34
C PRO A 202 18.70 5.01 11.34
N ALA A 203 19.72 4.15 11.45
CA ALA A 203 20.89 4.15 10.57
C ALA A 203 20.49 3.86 9.09
N ILE A 204 19.53 2.96 8.87
CA ILE A 204 19.02 2.65 7.52
C ILE A 204 18.10 3.77 7.05
N ALA A 205 17.20 4.26 7.88
CA ALA A 205 16.25 5.32 7.53
C ALA A 205 16.97 6.59 7.06
N ASP A 206 18.09 6.98 7.71
CA ASP A 206 18.89 8.13 7.31
C ASP A 206 19.52 7.95 5.93
N VAL A 207 20.04 6.75 5.65
CA VAL A 207 20.61 6.43 4.34
C VAL A 207 19.53 6.39 3.27
N LEU A 208 18.35 5.81 3.56
CA LEU A 208 17.22 5.80 2.62
C LEU A 208 16.77 7.22 2.29
N ARG A 209 16.63 8.11 3.29
CA ARG A 209 16.32 9.53 3.07
C ARG A 209 17.33 10.19 2.14
N ALA A 210 18.63 9.96 2.37
CA ALA A 210 19.69 10.53 1.55
C ALA A 210 19.64 10.01 0.09
N ILE A 211 19.45 8.71 -0.10
CA ILE A 211 19.31 8.08 -1.45
C ILE A 211 18.08 8.64 -2.16
N HIS A 212 16.95 8.72 -1.48
CA HIS A 212 15.69 9.16 -2.06
C HIS A 212 15.72 10.65 -2.44
N ALA A 213 16.41 11.47 -1.66
CA ALA A 213 16.57 12.91 -1.93
C ALA A 213 17.49 13.22 -3.09
N ALA A 214 18.46 12.34 -3.39
CA ALA A 214 19.46 12.56 -4.46
C ALA A 214 19.61 11.30 -5.34
N PRO A 215 18.59 10.92 -6.12
CA PRO A 215 18.63 9.73 -6.97
C PRO A 215 19.63 9.82 -8.10
N GLU A 216 20.02 11.03 -8.54
CA GLU A 216 21.04 11.30 -9.56
C GLU A 216 22.46 11.04 -9.05
N LYS A 217 22.69 11.07 -7.75
CA LYS A 217 24.02 10.91 -7.16
C LYS A 217 24.52 9.48 -7.28
N THR A 218 25.77 9.30 -7.69
CA THR A 218 26.45 8.00 -7.66
C THR A 218 26.85 7.68 -6.22
N TRP A 219 26.00 6.94 -5.52
CA TRP A 219 26.22 6.57 -4.15
C TRP A 219 27.29 5.49 -4.00
N ARG A 220 28.22 5.70 -3.08
CA ARG A 220 29.27 4.74 -2.69
C ARG A 220 28.97 4.17 -1.31
N LEU A 221 29.34 2.91 -1.08
CA LEU A 221 29.17 2.25 0.22
C LEU A 221 29.81 3.05 1.38
N THR A 222 30.97 3.68 1.15
CA THR A 222 31.64 4.52 2.15
C THR A 222 30.76 5.67 2.62
N GLN A 223 30.13 6.40 1.67
CA GLN A 223 29.28 7.55 1.98
C GLN A 223 28.02 7.13 2.74
N MET A 224 27.42 5.97 2.38
CA MET A 224 26.26 5.44 3.07
C MET A 224 26.61 4.99 4.50
N ALA A 225 27.76 4.34 4.68
CA ALA A 225 28.24 3.91 5.99
C ALA A 225 28.59 5.10 6.90
N GLU A 226 29.12 6.20 6.35
CA GLU A 226 29.34 7.46 7.05
C GLU A 226 28.02 8.07 7.56
N ILE A 227 26.97 8.13 6.71
CA ILE A 227 25.63 8.60 7.11
C ILE A 227 25.05 7.73 8.23
N ALA A 228 25.24 6.40 8.14
CA ALA A 228 24.81 5.45 9.15
C ALA A 228 25.66 5.46 10.43
N CYS A 229 26.76 6.22 10.48
CA CYS A 229 27.76 6.21 11.56
C CYS A 229 28.30 4.79 11.86
N MET A 230 28.53 3.98 10.82
CA MET A 230 28.94 2.58 10.92
C MET A 230 30.19 2.28 10.08
N SER A 231 30.85 1.15 10.38
CA SER A 231 31.86 0.59 9.48
C SER A 231 31.21 0.11 8.18
N ARG A 232 31.96 0.15 7.06
CA ARG A 232 31.49 -0.30 5.74
C ARG A 232 30.91 -1.73 5.77
N SER A 233 31.63 -2.66 6.39
CA SER A 233 31.22 -4.05 6.48
C SER A 233 29.98 -4.26 7.35
N GLY A 234 29.93 -3.60 8.51
CA GLY A 234 28.80 -3.64 9.44
C GLY A 234 27.53 -3.07 8.81
N PHE A 235 27.64 -1.88 8.17
CA PHE A 235 26.54 -1.27 7.47
C PHE A 235 26.02 -2.14 6.30
N ALA A 236 26.92 -2.66 5.46
CA ALA A 236 26.53 -3.50 4.32
C ALA A 236 25.80 -4.77 4.77
N ALA A 237 26.26 -5.42 5.83
CA ALA A 237 25.62 -6.59 6.41
C ALA A 237 24.23 -6.25 6.99
N LEU A 238 24.12 -5.22 7.82
CA LEU A 238 22.87 -4.76 8.41
C LEU A 238 21.85 -4.38 7.31
N PHE A 239 22.27 -3.56 6.35
CA PHE A 239 21.40 -3.10 5.26
C PHE A 239 20.89 -4.27 4.44
N LYS A 240 21.76 -5.21 4.03
CA LYS A 240 21.36 -6.39 3.25
C LYS A 240 20.39 -7.28 4.04
N THR A 241 20.62 -7.49 5.32
CA THR A 241 19.72 -8.28 6.18
C THR A 241 18.34 -7.64 6.30
N ARG A 242 18.27 -6.31 6.46
CA ARG A 242 17.00 -5.58 6.64
C ARG A 242 16.28 -5.26 5.33
N MET A 243 17.01 -4.97 4.27
CA MET A 243 16.45 -4.51 2.99
C MET A 243 16.40 -5.58 1.90
N GLY A 244 17.00 -6.75 2.12
CA GLY A 244 17.11 -7.83 1.15
C GLY A 244 18.12 -7.57 0.00
N LEU A 245 18.58 -6.33 -0.19
CA LEU A 245 19.48 -5.90 -1.26
C LEU A 245 20.75 -5.25 -0.69
N ALA A 246 21.83 -5.30 -1.46
CA ALA A 246 23.03 -4.53 -1.11
C ALA A 246 22.76 -3.00 -1.24
N PRO A 247 23.43 -2.14 -0.41
CA PRO A 247 23.14 -0.69 -0.38
C PRO A 247 23.25 0.01 -1.75
N VAL A 248 24.30 -0.28 -2.51
CA VAL A 248 24.53 0.34 -3.85
C VAL A 248 23.53 -0.19 -4.87
N GLU A 249 23.13 -1.44 -4.76
CA GLU A 249 22.10 -2.07 -5.58
C GLU A 249 20.73 -1.41 -5.32
N TYR A 250 20.36 -1.21 -4.06
CA TYR A 250 19.16 -0.49 -3.68
C TYR A 250 19.14 0.93 -4.29
N ALA A 251 20.23 1.70 -4.17
CA ALA A 251 20.32 3.03 -4.75
C ALA A 251 20.14 3.01 -6.29
N THR A 252 20.61 1.97 -6.95
CA THR A 252 20.40 1.78 -8.39
C THR A 252 18.95 1.46 -8.71
N HIS A 253 18.31 0.56 -7.94
CA HIS A 253 16.89 0.23 -8.09
C HIS A 253 16.02 1.47 -7.86
N TRP A 254 16.29 2.23 -6.79
CA TRP A 254 15.57 3.48 -6.52
C TRP A 254 15.67 4.46 -7.69
N ARG A 255 16.87 4.68 -8.23
CA ARG A 255 17.09 5.54 -9.40
C ARG A 255 16.29 5.06 -10.62
N MET A 256 16.21 3.76 -10.86
CA MET A 256 15.43 3.20 -11.97
C MET A 256 13.92 3.32 -11.77
N ARG A 257 13.44 3.27 -10.53
CA ARG A 257 12.02 3.57 -10.21
C ARG A 257 11.68 5.03 -10.50
N VAL A 258 12.54 5.95 -10.08
CA VAL A 258 12.38 7.38 -10.41
C VAL A 258 12.39 7.58 -11.92
N ALA A 259 13.27 6.87 -12.64
CA ALA A 259 13.30 6.90 -14.12
C ALA A 259 11.97 6.41 -14.71
N ALA A 260 11.49 5.26 -14.27
CA ALA A 260 10.23 4.66 -14.73
C ALA A 260 9.04 5.61 -14.49
N PHE A 261 8.98 6.22 -13.31
CA PHE A 261 7.94 7.21 -12.99
C PHE A 261 8.00 8.44 -13.92
N ARG A 262 9.20 9.01 -14.16
CA ARG A 262 9.38 10.16 -15.06
C ARG A 262 9.06 9.82 -16.51
N LEU A 263 9.41 8.61 -16.97
CA LEU A 263 9.10 8.14 -18.32
C LEU A 263 7.60 7.97 -18.55
N ARG A 264 6.85 7.57 -17.53
CA ARG A 264 5.41 7.36 -17.62
C ARG A 264 4.62 8.65 -17.48
N ASN A 265 4.96 9.46 -16.49
CA ASN A 265 4.18 10.63 -16.10
C ASN A 265 4.74 11.96 -16.64
N GLY A 266 5.96 11.94 -17.19
CA GLY A 266 6.65 13.11 -17.71
C GLY A 266 6.51 13.26 -19.22
N ARG A 267 6.85 14.47 -19.71
CA ARG A 267 6.96 14.78 -21.15
C ARG A 267 8.40 14.62 -21.68
N ASP A 268 9.38 14.43 -20.80
CA ASP A 268 10.79 14.35 -21.14
C ASP A 268 11.09 13.11 -21.99
N ASN A 269 12.00 13.24 -22.93
CA ASN A 269 12.48 12.10 -23.70
C ASN A 269 13.42 11.21 -22.86
N VAL A 270 13.76 10.02 -23.36
CA VAL A 270 14.58 9.03 -22.63
C VAL A 270 15.96 9.59 -22.28
N ALA A 271 16.59 10.32 -23.19
CA ALA A 271 17.91 10.92 -22.99
C ALA A 271 17.89 12.01 -21.90
N THR A 272 16.85 12.85 -21.88
CA THR A 272 16.67 13.87 -20.84
C THR A 272 16.47 13.23 -19.47
N VAL A 273 15.67 12.16 -19.38
CA VAL A 273 15.49 11.42 -18.11
C VAL A 273 16.82 10.79 -17.68
N ALA A 274 17.57 10.15 -18.59
CA ALA A 274 18.87 9.57 -18.28
C ALA A 274 19.86 10.61 -17.73
N ALA A 275 20.01 11.74 -18.42
CA ALA A 275 20.89 12.83 -18.00
C ALA A 275 20.49 13.41 -16.64
N SER A 276 19.17 13.60 -16.39
CA SER A 276 18.66 14.11 -15.12
C SER A 276 18.87 13.17 -13.92
N LEU A 277 19.20 11.89 -14.18
CA LEU A 277 19.51 10.88 -13.19
C LEU A 277 21.01 10.53 -13.14
N GLY A 278 21.87 11.40 -13.73
CA GLY A 278 23.31 11.30 -13.61
C GLY A 278 23.97 10.27 -14.55
N TYR A 279 23.25 9.78 -15.58
CA TYR A 279 23.83 8.90 -16.58
C TYR A 279 24.53 9.70 -17.68
N LEU A 280 25.76 9.34 -17.96
CA LEU A 280 26.60 9.99 -19.01
C LEU A 280 26.34 9.43 -20.41
N SER A 281 25.67 8.28 -20.53
CA SER A 281 25.32 7.70 -21.84
C SER A 281 23.98 6.97 -21.78
N ASP A 282 23.24 7.04 -22.89
CA ASP A 282 21.97 6.34 -23.08
C ASP A 282 22.15 4.81 -23.02
N ALA A 283 23.29 4.29 -23.46
CA ALA A 283 23.59 2.87 -23.41
C ALA A 283 23.72 2.36 -21.97
N ALA A 284 24.44 3.08 -21.09
CA ALA A 284 24.58 2.74 -19.68
C ALA A 284 23.24 2.84 -18.94
N PHE A 285 22.45 3.86 -19.22
CA PHE A 285 21.09 4.01 -18.69
C PHE A 285 20.19 2.87 -19.16
N GLY A 286 20.13 2.59 -20.45
CA GLY A 286 19.33 1.52 -21.03
C GLY A 286 19.67 0.13 -20.48
N ALA A 287 20.95 -0.15 -20.25
CA ALA A 287 21.39 -1.40 -19.61
C ALA A 287 20.94 -1.51 -18.14
N ALA A 288 21.10 -0.43 -17.36
CA ALA A 288 20.67 -0.38 -15.98
C ALA A 288 19.14 -0.52 -15.87
N PHE A 289 18.39 0.19 -16.71
CA PHE A 289 16.94 0.16 -16.74
C PHE A 289 16.40 -1.23 -17.10
N ARG A 290 16.96 -1.87 -18.15
CA ARG A 290 16.57 -3.22 -18.56
C ARG A 290 16.89 -4.25 -17.49
N ARG A 291 18.00 -4.10 -16.76
CA ARG A 291 18.34 -5.00 -15.65
C ARG A 291 17.30 -4.97 -14.52
N VAL A 292 16.72 -3.79 -14.22
CA VAL A 292 15.75 -3.62 -13.14
C VAL A 292 14.31 -3.91 -13.58
N HIS A 293 13.93 -3.47 -14.79
CA HIS A 293 12.53 -3.56 -15.26
C HIS A 293 12.30 -4.63 -16.34
N GLY A 294 13.34 -5.37 -16.76
CA GLY A 294 13.23 -6.43 -17.77
C GLY A 294 13.12 -5.94 -19.22
N ILE A 295 12.72 -4.68 -19.45
CA ILE A 295 12.51 -4.09 -20.78
C ILE A 295 13.26 -2.78 -20.96
N SER A 296 13.36 -2.29 -22.20
CA SER A 296 14.03 -1.02 -22.48
C SER A 296 13.20 0.18 -22.03
N PRO A 297 13.84 1.34 -21.72
CA PRO A 297 13.14 2.58 -21.35
C PRO A 297 12.12 3.03 -22.39
N GLY A 298 12.44 2.86 -23.69
CA GLY A 298 11.54 3.22 -24.78
C GLY A 298 10.33 2.31 -24.91
N GLN A 299 10.47 1.01 -24.62
CA GLN A 299 9.34 0.07 -24.53
C GLN A 299 8.47 0.41 -23.34
N TYR A 300 9.06 0.59 -22.15
CA TYR A 300 8.34 0.93 -20.91
C TYR A 300 7.47 2.19 -21.08
N ARG A 301 7.99 3.22 -21.79
CA ARG A 301 7.24 4.46 -22.04
C ARG A 301 6.00 4.25 -22.92
N ARG A 302 6.06 3.31 -23.87
CA ARG A 302 4.99 3.07 -24.86
C ARG A 302 3.91 2.10 -24.37
N ASP A 303 4.21 1.32 -23.36
CA ASP A 303 3.31 0.30 -22.87
C ASP A 303 2.54 0.81 -21.64
N PRO A 304 1.24 1.13 -21.77
CA PRO A 304 0.42 1.60 -20.67
C PRO A 304 0.04 0.50 -19.67
N SER A 305 0.29 -0.78 -20.02
CA SER A 305 -0.13 -1.94 -19.21
C SER A 305 0.88 -2.33 -18.12
N LEU A 306 2.07 -1.76 -18.17
CA LEU A 306 3.14 -1.92 -17.18
C LEU A 306 3.12 -0.76 -16.20
#